data_b746630c7421f28328775bef1c4cc440
#
_entry.id   b746630c7421f28328775bef1c4cc440
#
_cell.length_a   1.000
_cell.length_b   1.000
_cell.length_c   1.000
_cell.angle_alpha   90.00
_cell.angle_beta   90.00
_cell.angle_gamma   90.00
#
_symmetry.space_group_name_H-M   'P 1'
#
loop_
_entity.id
_entity.type
_entity.pdbx_description
1 polymer ?
#
loop_
_entity_poly.entity_id
_entity_poly.type
_entity_poly.pdbx_seq_one_letter_code
_entity_poly.pdbx_strand_id
1 'polypeptide(L)'
;KLSSDVAVNLKNSQANLSNIIIDAVLADAAIKGTLPAKVTADLAANWKTGEIQLSKLQAKAANVQLDGAVNVSLPALASGKGDVTDGMRINGKLASNSFNPRELMKIAGMDVPVTANPNVLKQVSLRTDLSGNEREYLARNLTLKLDGSTITGDAGVRELPNSRLYARLNLDAINVDHYLPPEQPDTKGKPAAAKTTQEQAEGLLPVALLRDQNLDIGLTAGSLEVITYPIRQLRLAATARSGLVTVSELRGNIEGGSFSLPMTIDVRAAKPQISLSPVLKDIDLGPIAKRSLEQDVFTGRMNFNGNVKVSGNSVDEW
;
A
#
# COMPACT_ATOMS: atom_id res chain seq x y z
N LYS A 1 5.01 24.37 20.09
CA LYS A 1 6.06 25.42 20.23
C LYS A 1 6.89 25.43 18.96
N LEU A 2 7.22 26.62 18.46
CA LEU A 2 8.06 26.80 17.28
C LEU A 2 9.24 27.72 17.67
N SER A 3 10.46 27.35 17.27
CA SER A 3 11.65 28.20 17.35
C SER A 3 12.53 27.99 16.13
N SER A 4 13.23 29.04 15.69
CA SER A 4 14.21 28.99 14.61
C SER A 4 15.12 30.21 14.65
N ASP A 5 16.31 30.10 14.06
CA ASP A 5 17.18 31.21 13.72
C ASP A 5 16.85 31.67 12.30
N VAL A 6 16.63 32.97 12.11
CA VAL A 6 16.19 33.52 10.81
C VAL A 6 17.24 34.47 10.26
N ALA A 7 17.68 34.25 9.04
CA ALA A 7 18.54 35.13 8.28
C ALA A 7 17.93 35.45 6.92
N VAL A 8 17.72 36.73 6.60
CA VAL A 8 17.15 37.19 5.33
C VAL A 8 18.15 38.07 4.60
N ASN A 9 18.42 37.76 3.32
CA ASN A 9 19.29 38.56 2.45
C ASN A 9 18.46 39.08 1.25
N LEU A 10 17.99 40.30 1.36
CA LEU A 10 17.12 40.91 0.31
C LEU A 10 17.90 41.14 -1.00
N LYS A 11 19.22 41.39 -0.98
CA LYS A 11 20.01 41.58 -2.19
C LYS A 11 20.10 40.30 -3.04
N ASN A 12 20.20 39.17 -2.37
CA ASN A 12 20.27 37.84 -3.03
C ASN A 12 18.94 37.14 -3.15
N SER A 13 17.82 37.78 -2.71
CA SER A 13 16.50 37.19 -2.68
C SER A 13 16.43 35.84 -1.95
N GLN A 14 17.04 35.76 -0.78
CA GLN A 14 17.20 34.53 0.00
C GLN A 14 16.71 34.67 1.44
N ALA A 15 16.09 33.62 1.96
CA ALA A 15 15.84 33.46 3.38
C ALA A 15 16.36 32.09 3.85
N ASN A 16 17.02 32.07 4.98
CA ASN A 16 17.48 30.85 5.63
C ASN A 16 16.88 30.77 7.04
N LEU A 17 16.23 29.69 7.36
CA LEU A 17 15.78 29.34 8.69
C LEU A 17 16.61 28.14 9.15
N SER A 18 17.45 28.34 10.15
CA SER A 18 18.28 27.28 10.71
C SER A 18 17.74 26.86 12.06
N ASN A 19 18.04 25.64 12.47
CA ASN A 19 17.63 25.10 13.76
C ASN A 19 16.12 25.24 14.02
N ILE A 20 15.30 24.99 12.98
CA ILE A 20 13.85 24.93 13.14
C ILE A 20 13.53 23.80 14.12
N ILE A 21 12.81 24.12 15.18
CA ILE A 21 12.32 23.14 16.16
C ILE A 21 10.82 23.35 16.30
N ILE A 22 10.05 22.30 16.03
CA ILE A 22 8.60 22.25 16.21
C ILE A 22 8.29 21.17 17.23
N ASP A 23 7.82 21.57 18.42
CA ASP A 23 7.23 20.64 19.37
C ASP A 23 5.72 20.70 19.19
N ALA A 24 5.12 19.56 18.83
CA ALA A 24 3.70 19.39 18.55
C ALA A 24 3.13 18.24 19.40
N VAL A 25 1.83 18.23 19.52
CA VAL A 25 1.08 17.09 20.04
C VAL A 25 0.10 16.67 18.97
N LEU A 26 0.23 15.46 18.51
CA LEU A 26 -0.68 14.88 17.53
C LEU A 26 -1.95 14.41 18.24
N ALA A 27 -3.10 14.82 17.71
CA ALA A 27 -4.42 14.39 18.15
C ALA A 27 -5.25 14.12 16.91
N ASP A 28 -5.89 12.96 16.85
CA ASP A 28 -6.80 12.54 15.79
C ASP A 28 -7.89 11.66 16.41
N ALA A 29 -9.00 11.49 15.71
CA ALA A 29 -10.10 10.63 16.17
C ALA A 29 -9.66 9.16 16.41
N ALA A 30 -8.65 8.70 15.68
CA ALA A 30 -8.05 7.38 15.85
C ALA A 30 -7.03 7.31 17.01
N ILE A 31 -6.58 8.45 17.55
CA ILE A 31 -5.61 8.56 18.65
C ILE A 31 -6.37 8.84 19.94
N LYS A 32 -6.58 7.81 20.76
CA LYS A 32 -7.29 7.94 22.06
C LYS A 32 -6.50 8.70 23.12
N GLY A 33 -5.23 9.05 22.86
CA GLY A 33 -4.33 9.75 23.75
C GLY A 33 -3.69 10.98 23.10
N THR A 34 -2.58 11.44 23.67
CA THR A 34 -1.73 12.48 23.09
C THR A 34 -0.40 11.87 22.67
N LEU A 35 0.00 12.09 21.42
CA LEU A 35 1.28 11.65 20.89
C LEU A 35 2.21 12.84 20.70
N PRO A 36 3.18 13.07 21.61
CA PRO A 36 4.17 14.12 21.44
C PRO A 36 5.02 13.85 20.19
N ALA A 37 5.22 14.89 19.38
CA ALA A 37 6.04 14.84 18.19
C ALA A 37 7.02 16.03 18.20
N LYS A 38 8.23 15.78 17.72
CA LYS A 38 9.25 16.80 17.53
C LYS A 38 9.75 16.74 16.10
N VAL A 39 9.75 17.90 15.44
CA VAL A 39 10.33 18.06 14.11
C VAL A 39 11.47 19.06 14.18
N THR A 40 12.61 18.71 13.59
CA THR A 40 13.75 19.62 13.39
C THR A 40 14.12 19.66 11.92
N ALA A 41 14.52 20.83 11.42
CA ALA A 41 14.93 21.01 10.03
C ALA A 41 15.71 22.31 9.86
N ASP A 42 16.40 22.43 8.71
CA ASP A 42 16.88 23.69 8.15
C ASP A 42 16.12 23.95 6.85
N LEU A 43 15.71 25.19 6.62
CA LEU A 43 15.02 25.61 5.39
C LEU A 43 15.80 26.75 4.73
N ALA A 44 16.07 26.61 3.45
CA ALA A 44 16.59 27.66 2.60
C ALA A 44 15.61 27.95 1.47
N ALA A 45 15.29 29.22 1.23
CA ALA A 45 14.39 29.64 0.16
C ALA A 45 15.05 30.75 -0.66
N ASN A 46 14.91 30.65 -1.98
CA ASN A 46 15.33 31.68 -2.92
C ASN A 46 14.13 32.05 -3.84
N TRP A 47 13.52 33.19 -3.57
CA TRP A 47 12.33 33.60 -4.32
C TRP A 47 12.64 34.16 -5.72
N LYS A 48 13.90 34.44 -6.05
CA LYS A 48 14.30 34.80 -7.41
C LYS A 48 14.40 33.59 -8.33
N THR A 49 14.75 32.43 -7.80
CA THR A 49 14.83 31.17 -8.56
C THR A 49 13.62 30.27 -8.34
N GLY A 50 12.81 30.55 -7.30
CA GLY A 50 11.72 29.68 -6.88
C GLY A 50 12.15 28.41 -6.17
N GLU A 51 13.42 28.31 -5.73
CA GLU A 51 13.96 27.13 -5.07
C GLU A 51 13.73 27.18 -3.57
N ILE A 52 13.20 26.10 -3.01
CA ILE A 52 13.00 25.87 -1.57
C ILE A 52 13.68 24.55 -1.23
N GLN A 53 14.59 24.58 -0.29
CA GLN A 53 15.31 23.40 0.20
C GLN A 53 15.02 23.18 1.67
N LEU A 54 14.44 22.04 2.03
CA LEU A 54 14.31 21.53 3.38
C LEU A 54 15.39 20.46 3.58
N SER A 55 16.31 20.72 4.50
CA SER A 55 17.44 19.83 4.81
C SER A 55 17.45 19.46 6.28
N LYS A 56 18.21 18.43 6.64
CA LYS A 56 18.33 17.91 8.01
C LYS A 56 16.95 17.66 8.67
N LEU A 57 15.93 17.36 7.84
CA LEU A 57 14.61 17.03 8.37
C LEU A 57 14.72 15.80 9.25
N GLN A 58 14.30 15.94 10.49
CA GLN A 58 14.16 14.86 11.42
C GLN A 58 12.81 15.01 12.15
N ALA A 59 11.93 14.03 12.01
CA ALA A 59 10.67 13.99 12.72
C ALA A 59 10.65 12.78 13.66
N LYS A 60 10.35 13.00 14.93
CA LYS A 60 10.28 11.96 15.96
C LYS A 60 8.93 11.97 16.63
N ALA A 61 8.32 10.79 16.73
CA ALA A 61 7.11 10.56 17.51
C ALA A 61 7.15 9.14 18.08
N ALA A 62 7.01 8.99 19.38
CA ALA A 62 7.20 7.71 20.07
C ALA A 62 8.53 7.04 19.68
N ASN A 63 8.47 5.80 19.17
CA ASN A 63 9.63 5.02 18.73
C ASN A 63 9.95 5.19 17.24
N VAL A 64 9.24 6.10 16.52
CA VAL A 64 9.47 6.39 15.11
C VAL A 64 10.33 7.63 14.95
N GLN A 65 11.35 7.52 14.13
CA GLN A 65 12.12 8.64 13.63
C GLN A 65 12.13 8.61 12.10
N LEU A 66 11.79 9.73 11.49
CA LEU A 66 11.92 9.97 10.05
C LEU A 66 13.04 10.97 9.81
N ASP A 67 13.96 10.64 8.94
CA ASP A 67 15.04 11.51 8.49
C ASP A 67 14.87 11.79 7.01
N GLY A 68 15.18 13.01 6.55
CA GLY A 68 15.01 13.33 5.15
C GLY A 68 15.56 14.69 4.71
N ALA A 69 15.36 14.93 3.42
CA ALA A 69 15.57 16.21 2.77
C ALA A 69 14.60 16.32 1.59
N VAL A 70 14.10 17.52 1.32
CA VAL A 70 13.17 17.80 0.22
C VAL A 70 13.57 19.10 -0.46
N ASN A 71 13.63 19.07 -1.79
CA ASN A 71 13.80 20.24 -2.64
C ASN A 71 12.52 20.47 -3.41
N VAL A 72 12.03 21.70 -3.41
CA VAL A 72 10.86 22.13 -4.16
C VAL A 72 11.29 23.26 -5.09
N SER A 73 11.01 23.13 -6.38
CA SER A 73 11.20 24.18 -7.38
C SER A 73 9.85 24.73 -7.80
N LEU A 74 9.67 26.04 -7.73
CA LEU A 74 8.46 26.79 -8.05
C LEU A 74 8.76 27.88 -9.08
N PRO A 75 8.91 27.51 -10.38
CA PRO A 75 9.29 28.47 -11.43
C PRO A 75 8.30 29.62 -11.61
N ALA A 76 7.00 29.36 -11.39
CA ALA A 76 5.96 30.38 -11.48
C ALA A 76 6.12 31.46 -10.39
N LEU A 77 6.53 31.08 -9.15
CA LEU A 77 6.84 32.03 -8.08
C LEU A 77 8.00 32.94 -8.49
N ALA A 78 9.04 32.40 -9.12
CA ALA A 78 10.20 33.18 -9.59
C ALA A 78 9.86 34.14 -10.74
N SER A 79 8.99 33.72 -11.65
CA SER A 79 8.58 34.51 -12.81
C SER A 79 7.47 35.54 -12.49
N GLY A 80 6.72 35.35 -11.38
CA GLY A 80 5.54 36.12 -11.02
C GLY A 80 4.37 35.94 -12.02
N LYS A 81 4.36 34.85 -12.79
CA LYS A 81 3.35 34.57 -13.82
C LYS A 81 2.74 33.18 -13.62
N GLY A 82 1.43 33.10 -13.82
CA GLY A 82 0.68 31.85 -13.71
C GLY A 82 0.30 31.49 -12.26
N ASP A 83 -0.16 30.25 -12.08
CA ASP A 83 -0.40 29.69 -10.74
C ASP A 83 0.95 29.32 -10.07
N VAL A 84 1.06 29.53 -8.77
CA VAL A 84 2.31 29.26 -8.00
C VAL A 84 2.80 27.82 -8.21
N THR A 85 1.90 26.89 -8.49
CA THR A 85 2.21 25.49 -8.71
C THR A 85 2.59 25.15 -10.16
N ASP A 86 2.45 26.09 -11.11
CA ASP A 86 2.80 25.85 -12.51
C ASP A 86 4.28 25.51 -12.66
N GLY A 87 4.55 24.33 -13.21
CA GLY A 87 5.90 23.80 -13.39
C GLY A 87 6.57 23.32 -12.08
N MET A 88 5.81 23.20 -10.99
CA MET A 88 6.32 22.72 -9.71
C MET A 88 7.04 21.37 -9.86
N ARG A 89 8.16 21.23 -9.16
CA ARG A 89 8.91 19.98 -9.04
C ARG A 89 9.29 19.75 -7.58
N ILE A 90 9.10 18.51 -7.14
CA ILE A 90 9.49 18.04 -5.81
C ILE A 90 10.45 16.89 -5.99
N ASN A 91 11.59 16.95 -5.30
CA ASN A 91 12.55 15.86 -5.19
C ASN A 91 13.04 15.77 -3.75
N GLY A 92 13.19 14.56 -3.26
CA GLY A 92 13.62 14.38 -1.88
C GLY A 92 13.97 12.94 -1.55
N LYS A 93 14.37 12.75 -0.30
CA LYS A 93 14.63 11.43 0.27
C LYS A 93 14.03 11.37 1.66
N LEU A 94 13.41 10.23 1.96
CA LEU A 94 12.93 9.91 3.31
C LEU A 94 13.42 8.54 3.73
N ALA A 95 13.76 8.41 5.00
CA ALA A 95 14.07 7.13 5.62
C ALA A 95 13.55 7.11 7.05
N SER A 96 13.04 5.97 7.50
CA SER A 96 12.73 5.76 8.91
C SER A 96 13.80 4.88 9.58
N ASN A 97 13.92 5.00 10.89
CA ASN A 97 14.54 3.94 11.68
C ASN A 97 13.69 2.64 11.56
N SER A 98 14.22 1.53 12.04
CA SER A 98 13.39 0.37 12.33
C SER A 98 12.60 0.64 13.62
N PHE A 99 11.28 0.51 13.57
CA PHE A 99 10.39 0.75 14.72
C PHE A 99 9.38 -0.39 14.87
N ASN A 100 8.78 -0.46 16.06
CA ASN A 100 7.74 -1.44 16.37
C ASN A 100 6.35 -0.79 16.21
N PRO A 101 5.58 -1.15 15.15
CA PRO A 101 4.24 -0.57 14.96
C PRO A 101 3.26 -0.90 16.09
N ARG A 102 3.36 -2.07 16.72
CA ARG A 102 2.49 -2.42 17.86
C ARG A 102 2.70 -1.49 19.06
N GLU A 103 3.95 -1.14 19.33
CA GLU A 103 4.28 -0.16 20.38
C GLU A 103 3.78 1.23 20.03
N LEU A 104 3.96 1.65 18.77
CA LEU A 104 3.44 2.92 18.29
C LEU A 104 1.92 3.00 18.47
N MET A 105 1.18 1.95 18.05
CA MET A 105 -0.28 1.88 18.23
C MET A 105 -0.68 1.98 19.69
N LYS A 106 0.00 1.25 20.60
CA LYS A 106 -0.25 1.33 22.05
C LYS A 106 -0.05 2.75 22.59
N ILE A 107 1.07 3.41 22.23
CA ILE A 107 1.38 4.77 22.68
C ILE A 107 0.34 5.77 22.12
N ALA A 108 -0.11 5.58 20.88
CA ALA A 108 -1.17 6.37 20.28
C ALA A 108 -2.58 6.05 20.82
N GLY A 109 -2.72 5.08 21.71
CA GLY A 109 -4.02 4.64 22.22
C GLY A 109 -4.92 3.94 21.19
N MET A 110 -4.31 3.44 20.10
CA MET A 110 -4.98 2.67 19.05
C MET A 110 -5.09 1.19 19.44
N ASP A 111 -6.11 0.52 18.93
CA ASP A 111 -6.24 -0.91 19.13
C ASP A 111 -5.16 -1.67 18.34
N VAL A 112 -4.42 -2.53 19.03
CA VAL A 112 -3.37 -3.35 18.40
C VAL A 112 -4.03 -4.60 17.79
N PRO A 113 -3.84 -4.89 16.50
CA PRO A 113 -4.45 -6.06 15.88
C PRO A 113 -3.97 -7.36 16.54
N VAL A 114 -4.92 -8.25 16.80
CA VAL A 114 -4.62 -9.62 17.22
C VAL A 114 -4.28 -10.42 15.97
N THR A 115 -3.10 -11.01 15.92
CA THR A 115 -2.60 -11.78 14.78
C THR A 115 -2.32 -13.22 15.18
N ALA A 116 -2.48 -14.16 14.23
CA ALA A 116 -2.21 -15.59 14.45
C ALA A 116 -0.78 -15.83 14.96
N ASN A 117 0.19 -15.07 14.44
CA ASN A 117 1.54 -15.05 14.99
C ASN A 117 1.76 -13.76 15.81
N PRO A 118 1.94 -13.82 17.15
CA PRO A 118 2.16 -12.64 17.98
C PRO A 118 3.53 -11.96 17.73
N ASN A 119 4.40 -12.58 16.95
CA ASN A 119 5.74 -12.07 16.63
C ASN A 119 5.81 -11.21 15.38
N VAL A 120 4.72 -11.02 14.65
CA VAL A 120 4.65 -10.12 13.50
C VAL A 120 4.25 -8.69 13.91
N LEU A 121 4.41 -7.73 12.99
CA LEU A 121 4.21 -6.30 13.22
C LEU A 121 5.11 -5.76 14.34
N LYS A 122 6.36 -6.23 14.40
CA LYS A 122 7.35 -5.77 15.39
C LYS A 122 8.45 -4.92 14.80
N GLN A 123 8.70 -5.05 13.50
CA GLN A 123 9.76 -4.30 12.83
C GLN A 123 9.29 -3.76 11.49
N VAL A 124 9.24 -2.44 11.38
CA VAL A 124 8.98 -1.74 10.12
C VAL A 124 10.06 -0.70 9.89
N SER A 125 10.56 -0.61 8.68
CA SER A 125 11.39 0.51 8.24
C SER A 125 11.11 0.86 6.80
N LEU A 126 11.27 2.14 6.46
CA LEU A 126 10.98 2.70 5.14
C LEU A 126 12.19 3.48 4.64
N ARG A 127 12.48 3.36 3.36
CA ARG A 127 13.36 4.26 2.62
C ARG A 127 12.78 4.51 1.25
N THR A 128 12.80 5.76 0.79
CA THR A 128 12.30 6.10 -0.54
C THR A 128 12.89 7.43 -1.04
N ASP A 129 12.97 7.58 -2.34
CA ASP A 129 13.15 8.85 -3.01
C ASP A 129 11.76 9.43 -3.32
N LEU A 130 11.56 10.70 -2.98
CA LEU A 130 10.33 11.42 -3.32
C LEU A 130 10.50 12.11 -4.67
N SER A 131 9.51 12.04 -5.53
CA SER A 131 9.41 12.87 -6.72
C SER A 131 7.97 13.35 -6.91
N GLY A 132 7.80 14.58 -7.40
CA GLY A 132 6.45 15.12 -7.63
C GLY A 132 6.46 16.30 -8.57
N ASN A 133 5.30 16.53 -9.16
CA ASN A 133 4.96 17.69 -9.97
C ASN A 133 3.44 17.92 -9.87
N GLU A 134 2.88 18.86 -10.62
CA GLU A 134 1.45 19.15 -10.63
C GLU A 134 0.55 17.98 -11.05
N ARG A 135 1.10 16.90 -11.61
CA ARG A 135 0.36 15.75 -12.14
C ARG A 135 0.54 14.47 -11.33
N GLU A 136 1.66 14.34 -10.59
CA GLU A 136 1.95 13.12 -9.85
C GLU A 136 2.82 13.37 -8.62
N TYR A 137 2.66 12.50 -7.61
CA TYR A 137 3.53 12.38 -6.44
C TYR A 137 3.90 10.91 -6.27
N LEU A 138 5.19 10.60 -6.30
CA LEU A 138 5.71 9.24 -6.27
C LEU A 138 6.77 9.06 -5.18
N ALA A 139 6.65 7.95 -4.47
CA ALA A 139 7.72 7.31 -3.71
C ALA A 139 8.45 6.37 -4.69
N ARG A 140 9.66 6.73 -5.09
CA ARG A 140 10.50 5.94 -6.01
C ARG A 140 11.57 5.19 -5.22
N ASN A 141 12.09 4.12 -5.81
CA ASN A 141 13.13 3.31 -5.15
C ASN A 141 12.71 2.93 -3.72
N LEU A 142 11.40 2.76 -3.50
CA LEU A 142 10.83 2.36 -2.23
C LEU A 142 11.48 1.06 -1.77
N THR A 143 11.92 1.06 -0.52
CA THR A 143 12.28 -0.15 0.21
C THR A 143 11.54 -0.12 1.54
N LEU A 144 10.54 -0.97 1.67
CA LEU A 144 9.78 -1.18 2.90
C LEU A 144 10.15 -2.56 3.45
N LYS A 145 10.70 -2.59 4.65
CA LYS A 145 10.90 -3.83 5.40
C LYS A 145 9.77 -4.00 6.41
N LEU A 146 9.16 -5.15 6.41
CA LEU A 146 8.11 -5.54 7.34
C LEU A 146 8.48 -6.89 7.94
N ASP A 147 8.91 -6.88 9.20
CA ASP A 147 9.46 -8.06 9.88
C ASP A 147 10.55 -8.74 9.03
N GLY A 148 10.32 -9.96 8.54
CA GLY A 148 11.24 -10.67 7.65
C GLY A 148 11.05 -10.43 6.17
N SER A 149 10.07 -9.60 5.77
CA SER A 149 9.71 -9.37 4.36
C SER A 149 10.29 -8.05 3.85
N THR A 150 10.65 -8.00 2.56
CA THR A 150 11.10 -6.78 1.89
C THR A 150 10.23 -6.49 0.67
N ILE A 151 9.67 -5.29 0.62
CA ILE A 151 8.92 -4.78 -0.53
C ILE A 151 9.74 -3.66 -1.16
N THR A 152 10.00 -3.75 -2.46
CA THR A 152 10.71 -2.74 -3.24
C THR A 152 9.89 -2.27 -4.41
N GLY A 153 10.19 -1.08 -4.95
CA GLY A 153 9.54 -0.58 -6.16
C GLY A 153 9.17 0.88 -6.09
N ASP A 154 8.10 1.23 -6.78
CA ASP A 154 7.58 2.60 -6.87
C ASP A 154 6.08 2.59 -6.54
N ALA A 155 5.62 3.62 -5.81
CA ALA A 155 4.20 3.80 -5.50
C ALA A 155 3.85 5.27 -5.36
N GLY A 156 2.58 5.61 -5.58
CA GLY A 156 2.12 6.98 -5.40
C GLY A 156 0.80 7.28 -6.09
N VAL A 157 0.60 8.55 -6.44
CA VAL A 157 -0.59 9.05 -7.09
C VAL A 157 -0.22 9.72 -8.39
N ARG A 158 -0.95 9.44 -9.45
CA ARG A 158 -0.81 10.02 -10.79
C ARG A 158 -2.11 10.65 -11.29
N GLU A 159 -2.05 11.33 -12.39
CA GLU A 159 -3.20 11.90 -13.09
C GLU A 159 -4.02 12.87 -12.21
N LEU A 160 -3.35 13.75 -11.42
CA LEU A 160 -4.01 14.80 -10.66
C LEU A 160 -4.73 15.78 -11.60
N PRO A 161 -5.93 16.30 -11.23
CA PRO A 161 -6.64 16.10 -9.95
C PRO A 161 -7.46 14.80 -9.85
N ASN A 162 -7.62 14.02 -10.93
CA ASN A 162 -8.44 12.79 -10.95
C ASN A 162 -7.72 11.57 -10.37
N SER A 163 -6.94 11.78 -9.39
CA SER A 163 -6.08 10.87 -8.64
C SER A 163 -6.17 9.39 -9.02
N ARG A 164 -5.08 8.86 -9.60
CA ARG A 164 -4.93 7.45 -9.90
C ARG A 164 -3.84 6.84 -9.01
N LEU A 165 -4.20 5.87 -8.20
CA LEU A 165 -3.22 5.11 -7.43
C LEU A 165 -2.32 4.32 -8.39
N TYR A 166 -1.03 4.45 -8.18
CA TYR A 166 0.00 3.77 -8.97
C TYR A 166 0.91 2.96 -8.06
N ALA A 167 1.18 1.70 -8.42
CA ALA A 167 2.17 0.89 -7.74
C ALA A 167 2.83 -0.11 -8.70
N ARG A 168 4.14 -0.25 -8.60
CA ARG A 168 4.94 -1.31 -9.19
C ARG A 168 5.84 -1.86 -8.10
N LEU A 169 5.43 -2.95 -7.50
CA LEU A 169 6.04 -3.49 -6.30
C LEU A 169 6.61 -4.89 -6.53
N ASN A 170 7.67 -5.17 -5.84
CA ASN A 170 8.31 -6.49 -5.79
C ASN A 170 8.47 -6.89 -4.32
N LEU A 171 7.84 -7.98 -3.93
CA LEU A 171 7.91 -8.60 -2.61
C LEU A 171 8.83 -9.82 -2.69
N ASP A 172 9.75 -9.96 -1.76
CA ASP A 172 10.59 -11.16 -1.68
C ASP A 172 9.80 -12.38 -1.20
N ALA A 173 9.32 -12.35 0.02
CA ALA A 173 8.51 -13.42 0.60
C ALA A 173 7.66 -12.91 1.76
N ILE A 174 6.46 -13.46 1.94
CA ILE A 174 5.61 -13.22 3.11
C ILE A 174 4.72 -14.42 3.39
N ASN A 175 4.51 -14.73 4.67
CA ASN A 175 3.42 -15.59 5.13
C ASN A 175 2.30 -14.68 5.64
N VAL A 176 1.21 -14.57 4.85
CA VAL A 176 0.07 -13.70 5.15
C VAL A 176 -0.72 -14.23 6.34
N ASP A 177 -0.75 -15.56 6.52
CA ASP A 177 -1.51 -16.21 7.61
C ASP A 177 -1.04 -15.74 8.99
N HIS A 178 0.24 -15.41 9.11
CA HIS A 178 0.78 -14.86 10.36
C HIS A 178 0.17 -13.51 10.77
N TYR A 179 -0.32 -12.73 9.80
CA TYR A 179 -0.88 -11.39 10.00
C TYR A 179 -2.40 -11.39 10.13
N LEU A 180 -3.06 -12.48 9.74
CA LEU A 180 -4.50 -12.66 9.90
C LEU A 180 -4.88 -12.85 11.38
N PRO A 181 -6.13 -12.57 11.78
CA PRO A 181 -6.62 -12.97 13.10
C PRO A 181 -6.48 -14.48 13.32
N PRO A 182 -6.22 -14.94 14.55
CA PRO A 182 -6.19 -16.38 14.84
C PRO A 182 -7.54 -17.02 14.53
N GLU A 183 -7.52 -18.25 14.01
CA GLU A 183 -8.73 -19.03 13.78
C GLU A 183 -9.51 -19.22 15.10
N GLN A 184 -10.81 -18.94 15.07
CA GLN A 184 -11.68 -19.22 16.19
C GLN A 184 -12.04 -20.72 16.19
N PRO A 185 -11.98 -21.42 17.36
CA PRO A 185 -12.15 -22.87 17.41
C PRO A 185 -13.49 -23.41 16.90
N ASP A 186 -14.52 -22.56 16.77
CA ASP A 186 -15.91 -22.98 16.46
C ASP A 186 -16.35 -22.79 15.00
N THR A 187 -15.45 -22.45 14.07
CA THR A 187 -15.80 -22.29 12.65
C THR A 187 -15.19 -23.37 11.77
N LYS A 188 -15.29 -24.64 12.17
CA LYS A 188 -15.08 -25.75 11.24
C LYS A 188 -16.13 -25.70 10.12
N GLY A 189 -15.77 -25.21 8.94
CA GLY A 189 -16.59 -25.41 7.73
C GLY A 189 -16.99 -24.19 6.92
N LYS A 190 -16.48 -22.95 7.21
CA LYS A 190 -16.64 -21.82 6.28
C LYS A 190 -15.29 -21.15 6.04
N PRO A 191 -14.93 -20.83 4.78
CA PRO A 191 -13.75 -20.02 4.51
C PRO A 191 -13.86 -18.73 5.33
N ALA A 192 -12.82 -18.41 6.09
CA ALA A 192 -12.76 -17.18 6.88
C ALA A 192 -12.64 -15.96 5.94
N ALA A 193 -13.78 -15.51 5.41
CA ALA A 193 -13.92 -14.15 4.95
C ALA A 193 -13.88 -13.28 6.19
N ALA A 194 -12.93 -12.36 6.26
CA ALA A 194 -12.85 -11.37 7.33
C ALA A 194 -14.21 -10.67 7.48
N LYS A 195 -14.92 -10.97 8.56
CA LYS A 195 -16.18 -10.31 8.89
C LYS A 195 -15.86 -8.94 9.47
N THR A 196 -15.79 -7.92 8.63
CA THR A 196 -16.10 -6.57 9.08
C THR A 196 -17.63 -6.46 9.20
N THR A 197 -18.11 -5.89 10.30
CA THR A 197 -19.54 -5.82 10.70
C THR A 197 -20.45 -5.05 9.72
N GLN A 198 -19.92 -4.57 8.60
CA GLN A 198 -20.62 -3.91 7.49
C GLN A 198 -20.88 -4.80 6.27
N GLU A 199 -20.25 -5.99 6.17
CA GLU A 199 -20.27 -6.82 4.95
C GLU A 199 -21.55 -7.69 4.73
N GLN A 200 -22.45 -7.74 5.69
CA GLN A 200 -23.69 -8.55 5.55
C GLN A 200 -24.74 -7.91 4.64
N ALA A 201 -24.56 -6.65 4.21
CA ALA A 201 -25.52 -5.93 3.36
C ALA A 201 -25.05 -5.74 1.90
N GLU A 202 -23.77 -5.99 1.56
CA GLU A 202 -23.22 -5.58 0.26
C GLU A 202 -23.02 -6.70 -0.77
N GLY A 203 -23.35 -7.96 -0.47
CA GLY A 203 -23.11 -9.09 -1.38
C GLY A 203 -21.63 -9.51 -1.43
N LEU A 204 -21.24 -10.33 -2.41
CA LEU A 204 -19.89 -10.92 -2.53
C LEU A 204 -18.83 -9.91 -3.03
N LEU A 205 -19.25 -8.87 -3.73
CA LEU A 205 -18.36 -7.80 -4.22
C LEU A 205 -18.72 -6.50 -3.51
N PRO A 206 -17.72 -5.74 -3.04
CA PRO A 206 -17.89 -4.39 -2.52
C PRO A 206 -18.09 -3.39 -3.68
N VAL A 207 -19.26 -3.43 -4.31
CA VAL A 207 -19.58 -2.72 -5.56
C VAL A 207 -19.34 -1.21 -5.42
N ALA A 208 -19.76 -0.61 -4.30
CA ALA A 208 -19.57 0.83 -4.05
C ALA A 208 -18.08 1.17 -4.06
N LEU A 209 -17.26 0.43 -3.32
CA LEU A 209 -15.82 0.62 -3.28
C LEU A 209 -15.19 0.47 -4.68
N LEU A 210 -15.56 -0.55 -5.44
CA LEU A 210 -14.99 -0.82 -6.77
C LEU A 210 -15.35 0.25 -7.79
N ARG A 211 -16.51 0.91 -7.68
CA ARG A 211 -16.93 2.00 -8.58
C ARG A 211 -16.03 3.22 -8.49
N ASP A 212 -15.53 3.53 -7.32
CA ASP A 212 -14.75 4.72 -7.05
C ASP A 212 -13.24 4.51 -7.23
N GLN A 213 -12.81 3.26 -7.49
CA GLN A 213 -11.38 2.98 -7.64
C GLN A 213 -10.85 3.49 -8.97
N ASN A 214 -9.72 4.20 -8.89
CA ASN A 214 -8.88 4.55 -10.04
C ASN A 214 -7.45 4.10 -9.69
N LEU A 215 -7.02 2.97 -10.23
CA LEU A 215 -5.73 2.37 -9.88
C LEU A 215 -5.05 1.69 -11.06
N ASP A 216 -3.71 1.58 -10.95
CA ASP A 216 -2.82 0.87 -11.86
C ASP A 216 -1.73 0.20 -11.03
N ILE A 217 -1.89 -1.09 -10.77
CA ILE A 217 -1.07 -1.85 -9.83
C ILE A 217 -0.38 -3.00 -10.56
N GLY A 218 0.92 -3.14 -10.34
CA GLY A 218 1.71 -4.33 -10.64
C GLY A 218 2.40 -4.81 -9.38
N LEU A 219 2.31 -6.10 -9.10
CA LEU A 219 2.98 -6.77 -7.99
C LEU A 219 3.66 -8.04 -8.48
N THR A 220 4.91 -8.23 -8.10
CA THR A 220 5.57 -9.53 -8.17
C THR A 220 5.87 -10.00 -6.75
N ALA A 221 5.75 -11.31 -6.49
CA ALA A 221 6.17 -11.90 -5.23
C ALA A 221 6.94 -13.19 -5.46
N GLY A 222 8.09 -13.31 -4.82
CA GLY A 222 8.91 -14.52 -4.90
C GLY A 222 8.24 -15.71 -4.22
N SER A 223 7.74 -15.50 -3.00
CA SER A 223 6.98 -16.49 -2.24
C SER A 223 5.89 -15.82 -1.42
N LEU A 224 4.69 -16.37 -1.50
CA LEU A 224 3.52 -15.91 -0.76
C LEU A 224 2.84 -17.15 -0.16
N GLU A 225 2.60 -17.17 1.14
CA GLU A 225 1.78 -18.19 1.79
C GLU A 225 0.45 -17.57 2.21
N VAL A 226 -0.65 -18.14 1.72
CA VAL A 226 -2.01 -17.69 2.00
C VAL A 226 -2.90 -18.90 2.24
N ILE A 227 -3.59 -18.94 3.37
CA ILE A 227 -4.46 -20.07 3.78
C ILE A 227 -3.67 -21.39 3.68
N THR A 228 -2.42 -21.38 4.21
CA THR A 228 -1.49 -22.52 4.17
C THR A 228 -1.04 -22.96 2.76
N TYR A 229 -1.45 -22.26 1.69
CA TYR A 229 -1.02 -22.57 0.33
C TYR A 229 0.21 -21.75 -0.06
N PRO A 230 1.35 -22.42 -0.37
CA PRO A 230 2.55 -21.75 -0.85
C PRO A 230 2.41 -21.39 -2.34
N ILE A 231 2.27 -20.11 -2.63
CA ILE A 231 2.28 -19.56 -3.99
C ILE A 231 3.68 -19.02 -4.27
N ARG A 232 4.28 -19.44 -5.37
CA ARG A 232 5.61 -18.98 -5.79
C ARG A 232 5.54 -18.20 -7.10
N GLN A 233 6.47 -17.25 -7.26
CA GLN A 233 6.60 -16.45 -8.48
C GLN A 233 5.28 -15.80 -8.91
N LEU A 234 4.52 -15.31 -7.91
CA LEU A 234 3.28 -14.60 -8.18
C LEU A 234 3.53 -13.34 -9.01
N ARG A 235 2.67 -13.12 -10.01
CA ARG A 235 2.58 -11.87 -10.76
C ARG A 235 1.15 -11.41 -10.82
N LEU A 236 0.95 -10.14 -10.50
CA LEU A 236 -0.34 -9.46 -10.58
C LEU A 236 -0.16 -8.17 -11.40
N ALA A 237 -1.03 -7.96 -12.38
CA ALA A 237 -1.23 -6.68 -13.03
C ALA A 237 -2.72 -6.38 -13.09
N ALA A 238 -3.11 -5.28 -12.48
CA ALA A 238 -4.51 -4.88 -12.37
C ALA A 238 -4.68 -3.38 -12.61
N THR A 239 -5.75 -3.02 -13.29
CA THR A 239 -6.21 -1.64 -13.45
C THR A 239 -7.67 -1.55 -13.01
N ALA A 240 -8.05 -0.43 -12.41
CA ALA A 240 -9.45 -0.10 -12.18
C ALA A 240 -9.69 1.34 -12.64
N ARG A 241 -10.82 1.55 -13.28
CA ARG A 241 -11.26 2.89 -13.68
C ARG A 241 -12.80 2.92 -13.78
N SER A 242 -13.40 3.80 -12.98
CA SER A 242 -14.85 4.08 -13.03
C SER A 242 -15.70 2.80 -13.02
N GLY A 243 -15.44 1.86 -12.13
CA GLY A 243 -16.20 0.63 -11.97
C GLY A 243 -15.83 -0.52 -12.91
N LEU A 244 -14.82 -0.35 -13.76
CA LEU A 244 -14.24 -1.45 -14.53
C LEU A 244 -12.88 -1.84 -13.95
N VAL A 245 -12.80 -3.05 -13.38
CA VAL A 245 -11.55 -3.65 -12.90
C VAL A 245 -11.10 -4.69 -13.90
N THR A 246 -9.86 -4.57 -14.37
CA THR A 246 -9.23 -5.54 -15.26
C THR A 246 -7.97 -6.08 -14.60
N VAL A 247 -7.94 -7.36 -14.30
CA VAL A 247 -6.78 -8.11 -13.89
C VAL A 247 -6.22 -8.79 -15.14
N SER A 248 -5.28 -8.14 -15.79
CA SER A 248 -4.68 -8.64 -17.03
C SER A 248 -3.69 -9.78 -16.78
N GLU A 249 -3.10 -9.81 -15.60
CA GLU A 249 -2.18 -10.85 -15.18
C GLU A 249 -2.44 -11.19 -13.71
N LEU A 250 -2.76 -12.43 -13.43
CA LEU A 250 -2.71 -13.05 -12.11
C LEU A 250 -2.23 -14.47 -12.33
N ARG A 251 -0.94 -14.71 -12.14
CA ARG A 251 -0.32 -16.02 -12.37
C ARG A 251 0.71 -16.35 -11.31
N GLY A 252 0.97 -17.63 -11.13
CA GLY A 252 1.98 -18.13 -10.19
C GLY A 252 2.08 -19.64 -10.24
N ASN A 253 2.89 -20.17 -9.34
CA ASN A 253 3.06 -21.61 -9.18
C ASN A 253 2.49 -22.04 -7.82
N ILE A 254 1.78 -23.14 -7.81
CA ILE A 254 1.17 -23.74 -6.62
C ILE A 254 1.22 -25.26 -6.75
N GLU A 255 1.56 -25.99 -5.69
CA GLU A 255 1.56 -27.46 -5.61
C GLU A 255 2.16 -28.14 -6.85
N GLY A 256 3.37 -27.71 -7.23
CA GLY A 256 4.11 -28.27 -8.36
C GLY A 256 3.62 -27.91 -9.75
N GLY A 257 2.46 -27.26 -9.85
CA GLY A 257 1.89 -26.77 -11.10
C GLY A 257 1.88 -25.25 -11.20
N SER A 258 1.14 -24.73 -12.18
CA SER A 258 0.99 -23.30 -12.42
C SER A 258 -0.46 -22.90 -12.65
N PHE A 259 -0.78 -21.67 -12.32
CA PHE A 259 -2.08 -21.06 -12.60
C PHE A 259 -1.94 -19.72 -13.33
N SER A 260 -2.98 -19.39 -14.12
CA SER A 260 -3.19 -18.07 -14.72
C SER A 260 -4.67 -17.76 -14.67
N LEU A 261 -5.04 -16.61 -14.07
CA LEU A 261 -6.42 -16.22 -13.76
C LEU A 261 -6.72 -14.79 -14.22
N PRO A 262 -6.57 -14.45 -15.52
CA PRO A 262 -6.98 -13.14 -15.99
C PRO A 262 -8.50 -12.99 -15.83
N MET A 263 -8.92 -11.78 -15.37
CA MET A 263 -10.33 -11.52 -15.11
C MET A 263 -10.72 -10.08 -15.35
N THR A 264 -12.01 -9.87 -15.57
CA THR A 264 -12.63 -8.55 -15.63
C THR A 264 -13.82 -8.54 -14.68
N ILE A 265 -13.93 -7.49 -13.86
CA ILE A 265 -15.07 -7.22 -12.99
C ILE A 265 -15.65 -5.88 -13.41
N ASP A 266 -16.88 -5.88 -13.90
CA ASP A 266 -17.60 -4.68 -14.33
C ASP A 266 -18.77 -4.41 -13.38
N VAL A 267 -18.64 -3.36 -12.58
CA VAL A 267 -19.66 -2.93 -11.61
C VAL A 267 -20.36 -1.62 -12.03
N ARG A 268 -20.23 -1.23 -13.30
CA ARG A 268 -20.87 -0.01 -13.84
C ARG A 268 -22.38 -0.16 -13.95
N ALA A 269 -22.86 -1.34 -14.31
CA ALA A 269 -24.28 -1.66 -14.33
C ALA A 269 -24.83 -1.99 -12.94
N ALA A 270 -26.16 -2.06 -12.81
CA ALA A 270 -26.82 -2.43 -11.57
C ALA A 270 -26.46 -3.85 -11.11
N LYS A 271 -26.32 -4.80 -12.07
CA LYS A 271 -25.82 -6.14 -11.81
C LYS A 271 -24.35 -6.23 -12.21
N PRO A 272 -23.43 -6.49 -11.27
CA PRO A 272 -22.04 -6.77 -11.58
C PRO A 272 -21.87 -7.90 -12.57
N GLN A 273 -20.85 -7.79 -13.42
CA GLN A 273 -20.47 -8.86 -14.35
C GLN A 273 -19.02 -9.25 -14.09
N ILE A 274 -18.76 -10.55 -13.96
CA ILE A 274 -17.41 -11.09 -13.82
C ILE A 274 -17.14 -12.01 -15.00
N SER A 275 -16.01 -11.81 -15.64
CA SER A 275 -15.48 -12.70 -16.66
C SER A 275 -14.10 -13.19 -16.22
N LEU A 276 -13.91 -14.50 -16.16
CA LEU A 276 -12.67 -15.14 -15.71
C LEU A 276 -12.27 -16.19 -16.75
N SER A 277 -10.99 -16.23 -17.12
CA SER A 277 -10.44 -17.23 -18.05
C SER A 277 -9.32 -18.02 -17.35
N PRO A 278 -9.66 -18.96 -16.45
CA PRO A 278 -8.70 -19.73 -15.70
C PRO A 278 -7.94 -20.73 -16.57
N VAL A 279 -6.64 -20.82 -16.36
CA VAL A 279 -5.76 -21.86 -16.89
C VAL A 279 -4.98 -22.45 -15.74
N LEU A 280 -5.19 -23.72 -15.44
CA LEU A 280 -4.47 -24.48 -14.42
C LEU A 280 -3.70 -25.60 -15.12
N LYS A 281 -2.44 -25.77 -14.80
CA LYS A 281 -1.56 -26.79 -15.41
C LYS A 281 -0.81 -27.57 -14.35
N ASP A 282 -0.91 -28.88 -14.43
CA ASP A 282 -0.14 -29.86 -13.64
C ASP A 282 -0.20 -29.64 -12.13
N ILE A 283 -1.32 -29.12 -11.60
CA ILE A 283 -1.50 -28.90 -10.16
C ILE A 283 -1.70 -30.23 -9.46
N ASP A 284 -0.86 -30.53 -8.48
CA ASP A 284 -0.99 -31.72 -7.64
C ASP A 284 -2.16 -31.58 -6.68
N LEU A 285 -3.16 -32.45 -6.82
CA LEU A 285 -4.37 -32.43 -5.99
C LEU A 285 -4.16 -33.10 -4.61
N GLY A 286 -3.14 -33.94 -4.45
CA GLY A 286 -2.87 -34.63 -3.18
C GLY A 286 -2.67 -33.66 -2.00
N PRO A 287 -1.73 -32.72 -2.07
CA PRO A 287 -1.53 -31.72 -1.01
C PRO A 287 -2.78 -30.85 -0.77
N ILE A 288 -3.53 -30.51 -1.82
CA ILE A 288 -4.77 -29.71 -1.71
C ILE A 288 -5.85 -30.50 -0.97
N ALA A 289 -6.08 -31.75 -1.35
CA ALA A 289 -7.06 -32.62 -0.70
C ALA A 289 -6.70 -32.86 0.78
N LYS A 290 -5.43 -33.11 1.06
CA LYS A 290 -4.96 -33.32 2.44
C LYS A 290 -5.22 -32.12 3.34
N ARG A 291 -4.99 -30.88 2.86
CA ARG A 291 -5.24 -29.65 3.62
C ARG A 291 -6.74 -29.34 3.77
N SER A 292 -7.53 -29.55 2.71
CA SER A 292 -8.96 -29.19 2.70
C SER A 292 -9.87 -30.24 3.30
N LEU A 293 -9.51 -31.52 3.18
CA LEU A 293 -10.38 -32.64 3.58
C LEU A 293 -9.82 -33.44 4.77
N GLU A 294 -8.62 -33.10 5.26
CA GLU A 294 -7.90 -33.83 6.29
C GLU A 294 -7.71 -35.33 5.96
N GLN A 295 -7.79 -35.71 4.68
CA GLN A 295 -7.72 -37.08 4.19
C GLN A 295 -6.79 -37.21 3.00
N ASP A 296 -5.99 -38.25 2.94
CA ASP A 296 -5.13 -38.61 1.79
C ASP A 296 -5.96 -39.37 0.72
N VAL A 297 -7.08 -38.79 0.26
CA VAL A 297 -8.07 -39.50 -0.60
C VAL A 297 -7.79 -39.34 -2.09
N PHE A 298 -7.06 -38.29 -2.47
CA PHE A 298 -6.83 -38.00 -3.90
C PHE A 298 -5.33 -37.90 -4.20
N THR A 299 -4.93 -38.62 -5.24
CA THR A 299 -3.64 -38.43 -5.91
C THR A 299 -3.91 -38.17 -7.36
N GLY A 300 -3.23 -37.19 -7.95
CA GLY A 300 -3.36 -36.89 -9.37
C GLY A 300 -3.01 -35.44 -9.68
N ARG A 301 -2.84 -35.16 -10.96
CA ARG A 301 -2.56 -33.83 -11.48
C ARG A 301 -3.78 -33.25 -12.20
N MET A 302 -4.10 -32.00 -11.89
CA MET A 302 -5.21 -31.31 -12.52
C MET A 302 -4.71 -30.38 -13.62
N ASN A 303 -5.38 -30.49 -14.77
CA ASN A 303 -5.28 -29.52 -15.85
C ASN A 303 -6.69 -28.99 -16.13
N PHE A 304 -6.84 -27.67 -16.18
CA PHE A 304 -8.10 -27.01 -16.44
C PHE A 304 -7.89 -25.78 -17.31
N ASN A 305 -8.76 -25.61 -18.29
CA ASN A 305 -8.83 -24.40 -19.12
C ASN A 305 -10.30 -24.09 -19.39
N GLY A 306 -10.72 -22.87 -19.16
CA GLY A 306 -12.14 -22.52 -19.32
C GLY A 306 -12.38 -21.02 -19.39
N ASN A 307 -13.64 -20.67 -19.66
CA ASN A 307 -14.15 -19.31 -19.58
C ASN A 307 -15.40 -19.32 -18.71
N VAL A 308 -15.40 -18.51 -17.69
CA VAL A 308 -16.51 -18.36 -16.75
C VAL A 308 -17.04 -16.94 -16.85
N LYS A 309 -18.35 -16.81 -17.01
CA LYS A 309 -19.03 -15.51 -16.95
C LYS A 309 -20.19 -15.64 -15.98
N VAL A 310 -20.22 -14.75 -15.00
CA VAL A 310 -21.31 -14.69 -14.02
C VAL A 310 -21.82 -13.26 -13.93
N SER A 311 -23.10 -13.13 -13.56
CA SER A 311 -23.76 -11.85 -13.41
C SER A 311 -24.55 -11.84 -12.12
N GLY A 312 -24.31 -10.86 -11.28
CA GLY A 312 -24.93 -10.74 -9.95
C GLY A 312 -23.92 -10.50 -8.86
N ASN A 313 -24.40 -10.35 -7.63
CA ASN A 313 -23.58 -10.10 -6.45
C ASN A 313 -23.83 -11.09 -5.30
N SER A 314 -24.39 -12.25 -5.60
CA SER A 314 -24.60 -13.34 -4.64
C SER A 314 -24.35 -14.68 -5.30
N VAL A 315 -24.12 -15.73 -4.50
CA VAL A 315 -23.94 -17.10 -4.99
C VAL A 315 -25.20 -17.59 -5.71
N ASP A 316 -26.38 -17.17 -5.25
CA ASP A 316 -27.67 -17.59 -5.86
C ASP A 316 -27.93 -16.93 -7.22
N GLU A 317 -27.23 -15.84 -7.54
CA GLU A 317 -27.30 -15.15 -8.84
C GLU A 317 -26.27 -15.69 -9.85
N TRP A 318 -25.30 -16.46 -9.41
CA TRP A 318 -24.22 -17.04 -10.23
C TRP A 318 -24.56 -18.48 -10.66
#